data_a36b1d4ec7a2939f6718e8217a7fbe9e
#
_entry.id   a36b1d4ec7a2939f6718e8217a7fbe9e
#
_cell.length_a   1.000
_cell.length_b   1.000
_cell.length_c   1.000
_cell.angle_alpha   90.00
_cell.angle_beta   90.00
_cell.angle_gamma   90.00
#
_symmetry.space_group_name_H-M   'P 1'
#
loop_
_entity.id
_entity.type
_entity.pdbx_description
1 polymer ?
#
loop_
_entity_poly.entity_id
_entity_poly.type
_entity_poly.pdbx_seq_one_letter_code
_entity_poly.pdbx_strand_id
1 'polypeptide(L)'
;MKTLLMAVVTATAALAVPLASAQKIGVTMSQFDDNFLTILRNSMADSARKAGVSVQIEDAGGDVGKQLSQIQNMIAQKVDAVIVNTVDTDATPKMTRLLTEAGIALVYVNRKPVDFEKLPPGMAVVASDETVSGKLQAEQVCKLLGGKGSILVLMGDLSNEAARSRTKAVEDVLAGKECSGIKIADKREGKWDRTRGQDIATNWLSSGLKFDAIVSNNDEMALGAINALKATKKWTPQTIVAGIDATPDALASMKAGDLKVTVFQNAAGQGAGAIDAAIRLSGKQSVERFVNIPFELVTPGNMARYAGKN
;
A
#
# COMPACT_ATOMS: atom_id res chain seq x y z
N MET A 1 -87.83 5.06 16.99
CA MET A 1 -86.62 4.17 16.83
C MET A 1 -85.58 5.03 16.15
N LYS A 2 -84.53 5.44 16.93
CA LYS A 2 -83.42 6.24 16.43
C LYS A 2 -82.18 5.27 16.34
N THR A 3 -81.73 4.98 15.18
CA THR A 3 -80.59 4.12 14.92
C THR A 3 -79.31 5.00 14.98
N LEU A 4 -78.44 4.70 15.94
CA LEU A 4 -77.10 5.35 16.12
C LEU A 4 -76.11 4.62 15.22
N LEU A 5 -75.57 5.32 14.21
CA LEU A 5 -74.42 4.79 13.43
C LEU A 5 -73.11 5.13 14.17
N MET A 6 -72.39 4.11 14.57
CA MET A 6 -71.05 4.23 15.20
C MET A 6 -69.98 4.13 14.09
N ALA A 7 -69.32 5.24 13.79
CA ALA A 7 -68.19 5.27 12.86
C ALA A 7 -66.92 4.78 13.60
N VAL A 8 -66.37 3.66 13.15
CA VAL A 8 -65.05 3.14 13.60
C VAL A 8 -63.98 3.86 12.77
N VAL A 9 -63.21 4.74 13.40
CA VAL A 9 -62.02 5.36 12.80
C VAL A 9 -60.82 4.43 13.08
N THR A 10 -60.39 3.70 12.07
CA THR A 10 -59.15 2.93 12.09
C THR A 10 -57.96 3.86 11.85
N ALA A 11 -57.20 4.19 12.90
CA ALA A 11 -55.94 4.89 12.81
C ALA A 11 -54.83 3.96 12.31
N THR A 12 -54.44 4.08 11.06
CA THR A 12 -53.24 3.44 10.50
C THR A 12 -51.99 4.15 11.00
N ALA A 13 -51.30 3.61 12.00
CA ALA A 13 -49.97 4.07 12.41
C ALA A 13 -48.99 3.69 11.31
N ALA A 14 -48.57 4.63 10.50
CA ALA A 14 -47.45 4.46 9.58
C ALA A 14 -46.16 4.31 10.42
N LEU A 15 -45.61 3.09 10.46
CA LEU A 15 -44.28 2.84 10.99
C LEU A 15 -43.27 3.52 10.05
N ALA A 16 -42.81 4.71 10.45
CA ALA A 16 -41.65 5.35 9.81
C ALA A 16 -40.43 4.47 10.10
N VAL A 17 -40.04 3.65 9.13
CA VAL A 17 -38.74 2.97 9.14
C VAL A 17 -37.68 4.09 9.02
N PRO A 18 -36.79 4.25 10.03
CA PRO A 18 -35.72 5.22 9.90
C PRO A 18 -34.88 4.83 8.69
N LEU A 19 -34.79 5.69 7.70
CA LEU A 19 -33.82 5.57 6.61
C LEU A 19 -32.43 5.53 7.28
N ALA A 20 -31.83 4.36 7.33
CA ALA A 20 -30.44 4.23 7.79
C ALA A 20 -29.60 5.18 6.91
N SER A 21 -29.06 6.23 7.50
CA SER A 21 -28.13 7.11 6.80
C SER A 21 -26.94 6.26 6.33
N ALA A 22 -26.60 6.36 5.05
CA ALA A 22 -25.42 5.65 4.54
C ALA A 22 -24.19 6.07 5.34
N GLN A 23 -23.41 5.10 5.79
CA GLN A 23 -22.16 5.36 6.53
C GLN A 23 -21.26 6.27 5.70
N LYS A 24 -20.62 7.23 6.37
CA LYS A 24 -19.69 8.20 5.78
C LYS A 24 -18.26 7.82 6.17
N ILE A 25 -17.43 7.49 5.21
CA ILE A 25 -16.02 7.13 5.42
C ILE A 25 -15.14 8.22 4.83
N GLY A 26 -14.27 8.81 5.64
CA GLY A 26 -13.20 9.68 5.18
C GLY A 26 -11.97 8.86 4.83
N VAL A 27 -11.31 9.18 3.73
CA VAL A 27 -10.04 8.56 3.33
C VAL A 27 -9.01 9.65 3.06
N THR A 28 -7.85 9.57 3.69
CA THR A 28 -6.70 10.40 3.35
C THR A 28 -5.57 9.54 2.81
N MET A 29 -5.18 9.83 1.56
CA MET A 29 -4.08 9.17 0.86
C MET A 29 -2.82 10.01 0.97
N SER A 30 -1.66 9.35 1.05
CA SER A 30 -0.37 10.05 1.08
C SER A 30 -0.14 10.87 -0.18
N GLN A 31 -0.50 10.33 -1.35
CA GLN A 31 -0.44 11.00 -2.66
C GLN A 31 -1.32 10.27 -3.68
N PHE A 32 -1.67 10.96 -4.79
CA PHE A 32 -2.53 10.39 -5.84
C PHE A 32 -1.77 9.94 -7.09
N ASP A 33 -0.57 10.41 -7.29
CA ASP A 33 0.23 10.22 -8.51
C ASP A 33 1.18 9.00 -8.50
N ASP A 34 1.00 8.11 -7.51
CA ASP A 34 1.65 6.81 -7.45
C ASP A 34 0.75 5.73 -8.07
N ASN A 35 1.31 4.90 -8.97
CA ASN A 35 0.55 3.87 -9.69
C ASN A 35 -0.07 2.83 -8.75
N PHE A 36 0.68 2.33 -7.75
CA PHE A 36 0.15 1.37 -6.79
C PHE A 36 -0.96 2.00 -5.93
N LEU A 37 -0.74 3.23 -5.42
CA LEU A 37 -1.73 3.94 -4.62
C LEU A 37 -2.97 4.33 -5.43
N THR A 38 -2.84 4.52 -6.73
CA THR A 38 -3.99 4.72 -7.64
C THR A 38 -4.87 3.46 -7.69
N ILE A 39 -4.27 2.27 -7.80
CA ILE A 39 -5.03 1.01 -7.78
C ILE A 39 -5.70 0.81 -6.42
N LEU A 40 -4.97 1.04 -5.33
CA LEU A 40 -5.50 0.97 -3.97
C LEU A 40 -6.70 1.91 -3.76
N ARG A 41 -6.56 3.17 -4.18
CA ARG A 41 -7.63 4.19 -4.11
C ARG A 41 -8.87 3.79 -4.91
N ASN A 42 -8.68 3.32 -6.13
CA ASN A 42 -9.78 2.90 -6.99
C ASN A 42 -10.50 1.68 -6.39
N SER A 43 -9.77 0.73 -5.82
CA SER A 43 -10.35 -0.42 -5.13
C SER A 43 -11.19 0.00 -3.92
N MET A 44 -10.71 0.97 -3.12
CA MET A 44 -11.51 1.52 -2.02
C MET A 44 -12.80 2.17 -2.53
N ALA A 45 -12.73 3.00 -3.56
CA ALA A 45 -13.91 3.67 -4.15
C ALA A 45 -14.92 2.65 -4.69
N ASP A 46 -14.45 1.62 -5.39
CA ASP A 46 -15.28 0.56 -5.93
C ASP A 46 -15.93 -0.29 -4.84
N SER A 47 -15.19 -0.61 -3.78
CA SER A 47 -15.69 -1.39 -2.64
C SER A 47 -16.73 -0.61 -1.85
N ALA A 48 -16.51 0.69 -1.63
CA ALA A 48 -17.48 1.58 -0.98
C ALA A 48 -18.79 1.66 -1.78
N ARG A 49 -18.69 1.83 -3.11
CA ARG A 49 -19.85 1.85 -4.01
C ARG A 49 -20.64 0.54 -3.94
N LYS A 50 -19.96 -0.61 -3.95
CA LYS A 50 -20.59 -1.94 -3.84
C LYS A 50 -21.27 -2.15 -2.49
N ALA A 51 -20.71 -1.60 -1.42
CA ALA A 51 -21.27 -1.66 -0.06
C ALA A 51 -22.38 -0.63 0.20
N GLY A 52 -22.62 0.32 -0.71
CA GLY A 52 -23.62 1.38 -0.54
C GLY A 52 -23.23 2.43 0.52
N VAL A 53 -21.92 2.59 0.80
CA VAL A 53 -21.39 3.58 1.75
C VAL A 53 -20.84 4.80 1.00
N SER A 54 -20.94 5.98 1.62
CA SER A 54 -20.35 7.21 1.08
C SER A 54 -18.86 7.27 1.44
N VAL A 55 -18.01 7.55 0.45
CA VAL A 55 -16.58 7.73 0.67
C VAL A 55 -16.11 9.07 0.12
N GLN A 56 -15.35 9.82 0.93
CA GLN A 56 -14.64 11.03 0.52
C GLN A 56 -13.14 10.72 0.57
N ILE A 57 -12.45 10.81 -0.57
CA ILE A 57 -11.02 10.49 -0.67
C ILE A 57 -10.24 11.77 -0.96
N GLU A 58 -9.26 12.08 -0.11
CA GLU A 58 -8.45 13.28 -0.19
C GLU A 58 -6.97 12.96 -0.40
N ASP A 59 -6.29 13.81 -1.17
CA ASP A 59 -4.87 13.74 -1.45
C ASP A 59 -4.07 14.62 -0.47
N ALA A 60 -3.17 14.03 0.30
CA ALA A 60 -2.25 14.80 1.14
C ALA A 60 -1.08 15.39 0.34
N GLY A 61 -0.80 14.87 -0.87
CA GLY A 61 0.27 15.38 -1.73
C GLY A 61 1.66 15.29 -1.11
N GLY A 62 1.92 14.26 -0.28
CA GLY A 62 3.17 14.08 0.44
C GLY A 62 3.38 15.01 1.63
N ASP A 63 2.35 15.77 2.05
CA ASP A 63 2.43 16.74 3.15
C ASP A 63 1.71 16.20 4.40
N VAL A 64 2.49 15.94 5.47
CA VAL A 64 1.97 15.47 6.77
C VAL A 64 1.05 16.50 7.44
N GLY A 65 1.36 17.78 7.30
CA GLY A 65 0.54 18.86 7.86
C GLY A 65 -0.84 18.91 7.20
N LYS A 66 -0.86 18.83 5.87
CA LYS A 66 -2.09 18.72 5.08
C LYS A 66 -2.89 17.47 5.46
N GLN A 67 -2.21 16.31 5.62
CA GLN A 67 -2.87 15.07 6.02
C GLN A 67 -3.53 15.19 7.40
N LEU A 68 -2.84 15.79 8.38
CA LEU A 68 -3.42 16.05 9.70
C LEU A 68 -4.62 17.00 9.63
N SER A 69 -4.57 18.04 8.79
CA SER A 69 -5.69 18.96 8.58
C SER A 69 -6.89 18.26 7.93
N GLN A 70 -6.67 17.34 6.98
CA GLN A 70 -7.71 16.49 6.40
C GLN A 70 -8.41 15.64 7.47
N ILE A 71 -7.63 14.98 8.35
CA ILE A 71 -8.18 14.20 9.47
C ILE A 71 -9.04 15.09 10.39
N GLN A 72 -8.56 16.28 10.75
CA GLN A 72 -9.33 17.22 11.57
C GLN A 72 -10.63 17.66 10.90
N ASN A 73 -10.62 17.90 9.59
CA ASN A 73 -11.82 18.21 8.81
C ASN A 73 -12.81 17.04 8.80
N MET A 74 -12.34 15.79 8.63
CA MET A 74 -13.18 14.60 8.69
C MET A 74 -13.81 14.43 10.08
N ILE A 75 -13.06 14.72 11.16
CA ILE A 75 -13.59 14.73 12.53
C ILE A 75 -14.69 15.78 12.67
N ALA A 76 -14.48 17.01 12.17
CA ALA A 76 -15.47 18.08 12.21
C ALA A 76 -16.74 17.75 11.42
N GLN A 77 -16.60 17.02 10.31
CA GLN A 77 -17.70 16.50 9.49
C GLN A 77 -18.43 15.31 10.11
N LYS A 78 -17.92 14.79 11.25
CA LYS A 78 -18.48 13.63 11.96
C LYS A 78 -18.63 12.41 11.05
N VAL A 79 -17.55 12.07 10.31
CA VAL A 79 -17.54 10.81 9.56
C VAL A 79 -17.57 9.61 10.53
N ASP A 80 -18.09 8.48 10.08
CA ASP A 80 -18.23 7.27 10.92
C ASP A 80 -16.91 6.53 11.08
N ALA A 81 -16.02 6.61 10.07
CA ALA A 81 -14.68 6.04 10.10
C ALA A 81 -13.71 6.86 9.24
N VAL A 82 -12.42 6.77 9.57
CA VAL A 82 -11.34 7.34 8.76
C VAL A 82 -10.38 6.22 8.35
N ILE A 83 -10.05 6.17 7.06
CA ILE A 83 -9.00 5.33 6.50
C ILE A 83 -7.79 6.22 6.19
N VAL A 84 -6.60 5.81 6.64
CA VAL A 84 -5.36 6.57 6.48
C VAL A 84 -4.32 5.73 5.75
N ASN A 85 -3.93 6.17 4.55
CA ASN A 85 -2.66 5.79 3.94
C ASN A 85 -1.67 6.89 4.28
N THR A 86 -0.86 6.69 5.32
CA THR A 86 -0.07 7.76 5.92
C THR A 86 1.07 8.27 5.02
N VAL A 87 1.33 9.57 5.05
CA VAL A 87 2.50 10.18 4.40
C VAL A 87 3.76 9.74 5.11
N ASP A 88 3.79 9.89 6.43
CA ASP A 88 4.92 9.56 7.31
C ASP A 88 4.43 8.65 8.44
N THR A 89 5.05 7.48 8.58
CA THR A 89 4.65 6.52 9.61
C THR A 89 4.99 7.00 11.02
N ASP A 90 5.97 7.89 11.19
CA ASP A 90 6.34 8.45 12.48
C ASP A 90 5.33 9.49 13.00
N ALA A 91 4.44 10.00 12.11
CA ALA A 91 3.34 10.89 12.48
C ALA A 91 2.09 10.16 12.98
N THR A 92 2.03 8.82 12.83
CA THR A 92 0.82 8.04 13.15
C THR A 92 0.36 8.13 14.61
N PRO A 93 1.24 8.23 15.66
CA PRO A 93 0.75 8.38 17.02
C PRO A 93 -0.13 9.61 17.24
N LYS A 94 0.12 10.70 16.50
CA LYS A 94 -0.71 11.90 16.54
C LYS A 94 -2.07 11.67 15.84
N MET A 95 -2.08 10.98 14.71
CA MET A 95 -3.30 10.62 13.97
C MET A 95 -4.18 9.69 14.79
N THR A 96 -3.57 8.62 15.37
CA THR A 96 -4.23 7.67 16.29
C THR A 96 -4.90 8.42 17.45
N ARG A 97 -4.17 9.33 18.11
CA ARG A 97 -4.70 10.11 19.23
C ARG A 97 -5.88 10.97 18.84
N LEU A 98 -5.78 11.75 17.75
CA LEU A 98 -6.87 12.63 17.27
C LEU A 98 -8.18 11.85 17.05
N LEU A 99 -8.10 10.69 16.40
CA LEU A 99 -9.28 9.87 16.10
C LEU A 99 -9.79 9.12 17.33
N THR A 100 -8.90 8.72 18.26
CA THR A 100 -9.29 8.17 19.57
C THR A 100 -10.08 9.18 20.39
N GLU A 101 -9.58 10.42 20.53
CA GLU A 101 -10.24 11.50 21.28
C GLU A 101 -11.58 11.87 20.66
N ALA A 102 -11.73 11.77 19.35
CA ALA A 102 -12.98 12.01 18.63
C ALA A 102 -13.95 10.82 18.68
N GLY A 103 -13.53 9.64 19.13
CA GLY A 103 -14.35 8.42 19.15
C GLY A 103 -14.67 7.88 17.75
N ILE A 104 -13.84 8.18 16.74
CA ILE A 104 -14.03 7.79 15.34
C ILE A 104 -13.16 6.55 15.05
N ALA A 105 -13.75 5.56 14.38
CA ALA A 105 -13.05 4.36 13.95
C ALA A 105 -11.91 4.69 12.98
N LEU A 106 -10.74 4.03 13.12
CA LEU A 106 -9.56 4.25 12.32
C LEU A 106 -9.09 2.95 11.66
N VAL A 107 -8.84 3.01 10.36
CA VAL A 107 -8.14 1.96 9.63
C VAL A 107 -6.89 2.55 8.96
N TYR A 108 -5.72 2.07 9.35
CA TYR A 108 -4.52 2.31 8.55
C TYR A 108 -4.50 1.32 7.38
N VAL A 109 -4.22 1.80 6.18
CA VAL A 109 -4.14 0.96 4.99
C VAL A 109 -2.76 1.03 4.35
N ASN A 110 -2.24 -0.11 3.93
CA ASN A 110 -0.97 -0.29 3.23
C ASN A 110 0.27 0.00 4.10
N ARG A 111 0.35 1.14 4.78
CA ARG A 111 1.50 1.55 5.60
C ARG A 111 1.19 1.32 7.07
N LYS A 112 1.94 0.39 7.69
CA LYS A 112 1.77 0.05 9.11
C LYS A 112 2.23 1.21 9.99
N PRO A 113 1.41 1.63 11.00
CA PRO A 113 1.79 2.70 11.92
C PRO A 113 2.90 2.25 12.88
N VAL A 114 3.76 3.19 13.31
CA VAL A 114 4.84 2.89 14.27
C VAL A 114 4.31 2.55 15.67
N ASP A 115 3.11 3.00 16.00
CA ASP A 115 2.41 2.71 17.25
C ASP A 115 1.48 1.49 17.19
N PHE A 116 1.66 0.61 16.19
CA PHE A 116 0.80 -0.56 15.93
C PHE A 116 0.51 -1.38 17.20
N GLU A 117 1.53 -1.69 17.99
CA GLU A 117 1.37 -2.50 19.22
C GLU A 117 0.50 -1.82 20.29
N LYS A 118 0.34 -0.49 20.19
CA LYS A 118 -0.39 0.36 21.14
C LYS A 118 -1.72 0.85 20.60
N LEU A 119 -2.14 0.38 19.42
CA LEU A 119 -3.42 0.80 18.83
C LEU A 119 -4.59 0.46 19.76
N PRO A 120 -5.46 1.46 20.07
CA PRO A 120 -6.65 1.25 20.89
C PRO A 120 -7.66 0.28 20.23
N PRO A 121 -8.61 -0.27 21.00
CA PRO A 121 -9.78 -0.92 20.42
C PRO A 121 -10.54 0.00 19.47
N GLY A 122 -11.15 -0.57 18.41
CA GLY A 122 -11.84 0.21 17.36
C GLY A 122 -10.91 0.71 16.27
N MET A 123 -9.67 0.24 16.24
CA MET A 123 -8.69 0.56 15.21
C MET A 123 -8.07 -0.71 14.61
N ALA A 124 -7.77 -0.66 13.32
CA ALA A 124 -7.17 -1.78 12.59
C ALA A 124 -6.14 -1.31 11.57
N VAL A 125 -5.31 -2.23 11.13
CA VAL A 125 -4.37 -2.07 10.02
C VAL A 125 -4.70 -3.12 8.96
N VAL A 126 -4.91 -2.68 7.72
CA VAL A 126 -5.08 -3.57 6.56
C VAL A 126 -3.87 -3.37 5.66
N ALA A 127 -2.93 -4.30 5.73
CA ALA A 127 -1.64 -4.16 5.05
C ALA A 127 -1.02 -5.54 4.80
N SER A 128 0.15 -5.54 4.20
CA SER A 128 0.99 -6.73 4.04
C SER A 128 2.18 -6.67 5.01
N ASP A 129 2.79 -7.80 5.33
CA ASP A 129 4.03 -7.84 6.11
C ASP A 129 5.24 -7.51 5.22
N GLU A 130 5.78 -6.31 5.39
CA GLU A 130 6.84 -5.78 4.54
C GLU A 130 8.16 -6.54 4.63
N THR A 131 8.39 -7.26 5.72
CA THR A 131 9.57 -8.13 5.85
C THR A 131 9.50 -9.31 4.88
N VAL A 132 8.29 -9.82 4.62
CA VAL A 132 8.05 -10.91 3.66
C VAL A 132 8.39 -10.47 2.23
N SER A 133 8.01 -9.25 1.83
CA SER A 133 8.26 -8.78 0.46
C SER A 133 9.75 -8.65 0.15
N GLY A 134 10.50 -7.99 1.03
CA GLY A 134 11.95 -7.84 0.88
C GLY A 134 12.68 -9.19 0.92
N LYS A 135 12.22 -10.13 1.77
CA LYS A 135 12.76 -11.48 1.84
C LYS A 135 12.54 -12.26 0.54
N LEU A 136 11.30 -12.34 0.04
CA LEU A 136 10.98 -13.03 -1.21
C LEU A 136 11.78 -12.48 -2.40
N GLN A 137 11.90 -11.17 -2.49
CA GLN A 137 12.68 -10.50 -3.51
C GLN A 137 14.18 -10.87 -3.41
N ALA A 138 14.77 -10.72 -2.23
CA ALA A 138 16.20 -10.95 -2.01
C ALA A 138 16.59 -12.41 -2.20
N GLU A 139 15.79 -13.37 -1.71
CA GLU A 139 16.02 -14.80 -1.91
C GLU A 139 16.01 -15.17 -3.40
N GLN A 140 15.07 -14.61 -4.17
CA GLN A 140 15.01 -14.86 -5.61
C GLN A 140 16.19 -14.22 -6.36
N VAL A 141 16.62 -13.02 -6.00
CA VAL A 141 17.81 -12.37 -6.57
C VAL A 141 19.07 -13.16 -6.21
N CYS A 142 19.20 -13.59 -4.96
CA CYS A 142 20.31 -14.44 -4.51
C CYS A 142 20.41 -15.73 -5.33
N LYS A 143 19.28 -16.39 -5.56
CA LYS A 143 19.21 -17.59 -6.41
C LYS A 143 19.65 -17.31 -7.84
N LEU A 144 19.23 -16.19 -8.44
CA LEU A 144 19.61 -15.80 -9.80
C LEU A 144 21.12 -15.49 -9.91
N LEU A 145 21.73 -14.94 -8.86
CA LEU A 145 23.15 -14.62 -8.77
C LEU A 145 24.01 -15.82 -8.35
N GLY A 146 23.41 -16.95 -7.96
CA GLY A 146 24.16 -18.12 -7.45
C GLY A 146 24.89 -17.83 -6.13
N GLY A 147 24.33 -16.99 -5.27
CA GLY A 147 24.83 -16.68 -3.93
C GLY A 147 26.02 -15.73 -3.86
N LYS A 148 26.46 -15.13 -4.96
CA LYS A 148 27.64 -14.23 -5.01
C LYS A 148 27.45 -13.12 -6.02
N GLY A 149 28.07 -11.96 -5.76
CA GLY A 149 28.02 -10.81 -6.66
C GLY A 149 27.89 -9.49 -5.92
N SER A 150 27.45 -8.48 -6.62
CA SER A 150 27.29 -7.12 -6.13
C SER A 150 25.92 -6.57 -6.53
N ILE A 151 25.20 -5.97 -5.60
CA ILE A 151 23.88 -5.39 -5.88
C ILE A 151 23.83 -3.91 -5.51
N LEU A 152 22.94 -3.19 -6.18
CA LEU A 152 22.54 -1.82 -5.85
C LEU A 152 21.12 -1.85 -5.30
N VAL A 153 20.82 -1.03 -4.28
CA VAL A 153 19.49 -0.99 -3.65
C VAL A 153 18.86 0.37 -3.85
N LEU A 154 17.69 0.40 -4.49
CA LEU A 154 16.81 1.57 -4.56
C LEU A 154 15.81 1.49 -3.41
N MET A 155 15.97 2.38 -2.43
CA MET A 155 15.11 2.44 -1.25
C MET A 155 13.89 3.33 -1.52
N GLY A 156 12.75 2.98 -0.96
CA GLY A 156 11.58 3.85 -0.90
C GLY A 156 11.81 5.09 -0.05
N ASP A 157 10.75 5.79 0.32
CA ASP A 157 10.84 6.92 1.25
C ASP A 157 11.12 6.40 2.67
N LEU A 158 12.23 6.84 3.27
CA LEU A 158 12.67 6.37 4.58
C LEU A 158 11.80 6.86 5.75
N SER A 159 10.92 7.84 5.53
CA SER A 159 9.86 8.20 6.47
C SER A 159 8.80 7.09 6.61
N ASN A 160 8.84 6.10 5.72
CA ASN A 160 7.91 4.97 5.72
C ASN A 160 8.55 3.71 6.31
N GLU A 161 7.86 3.09 7.24
CA GLU A 161 8.26 1.80 7.82
C GLU A 161 8.49 0.74 6.72
N ALA A 162 7.65 0.71 5.68
CA ALA A 162 7.77 -0.21 4.57
C ALA A 162 9.15 -0.16 3.87
N ALA A 163 9.67 1.04 3.57
CA ALA A 163 10.99 1.18 2.94
C ALA A 163 12.12 0.64 3.83
N ARG A 164 12.04 0.93 5.13
CA ARG A 164 13.01 0.45 6.12
C ARG A 164 12.96 -1.07 6.25
N SER A 165 11.76 -1.63 6.37
CA SER A 165 11.55 -3.08 6.53
C SER A 165 11.95 -3.88 5.28
N ARG A 166 11.58 -3.43 4.07
CA ARG A 166 11.99 -4.07 2.81
C ARG A 166 13.51 -4.08 2.67
N THR A 167 14.15 -2.93 2.91
CA THR A 167 15.62 -2.81 2.84
C THR A 167 16.32 -3.69 3.88
N LYS A 168 15.83 -3.68 5.12
CA LYS A 168 16.37 -4.53 6.19
C LYS A 168 16.24 -6.03 5.87
N ALA A 169 15.10 -6.44 5.31
CA ALA A 169 14.90 -7.83 4.92
C ALA A 169 15.86 -8.26 3.80
N VAL A 170 16.19 -7.38 2.84
CA VAL A 170 17.25 -7.63 1.86
C VAL A 170 18.59 -7.85 2.57
N GLU A 171 18.97 -6.96 3.49
CA GLU A 171 20.23 -7.07 4.25
C GLU A 171 20.28 -8.37 5.06
N ASP A 172 19.19 -8.77 5.70
CA ASP A 172 19.10 -9.99 6.50
C ASP A 172 19.28 -11.26 5.66
N VAL A 173 18.65 -11.31 4.47
CA VAL A 173 18.85 -12.42 3.53
C VAL A 173 20.30 -12.51 3.08
N LEU A 174 20.93 -11.39 2.77
CA LEU A 174 22.34 -11.36 2.34
C LEU A 174 23.33 -11.73 3.46
N ALA A 175 22.95 -11.51 4.72
CA ALA A 175 23.74 -11.98 5.88
C ALA A 175 23.66 -13.50 6.07
N GLY A 176 22.64 -14.16 5.47
CA GLY A 176 22.46 -15.61 5.53
C GLY A 176 23.53 -16.37 4.74
N LYS A 177 23.89 -17.58 5.20
CA LYS A 177 24.99 -18.40 4.66
C LYS A 177 24.94 -18.59 3.13
N GLU A 178 23.75 -18.77 2.57
CA GLU A 178 23.56 -19.05 1.13
C GLU A 178 23.82 -17.82 0.25
N CYS A 179 23.63 -16.60 0.79
CA CYS A 179 23.71 -15.34 0.07
C CYS A 179 24.88 -14.45 0.53
N SER A 180 25.70 -14.91 1.45
CA SER A 180 26.79 -14.12 2.06
C SER A 180 27.91 -13.70 1.09
N GLY A 181 27.96 -14.29 -0.10
CA GLY A 181 28.84 -13.85 -1.18
C GLY A 181 28.33 -12.63 -1.97
N ILE A 182 27.11 -12.16 -1.69
CA ILE A 182 26.54 -10.97 -2.33
C ILE A 182 26.80 -9.74 -1.45
N LYS A 183 27.31 -8.65 -2.05
CA LYS A 183 27.58 -7.39 -1.36
C LYS A 183 26.66 -6.28 -1.88
N ILE A 184 26.21 -5.41 -1.00
CA ILE A 184 25.56 -4.16 -1.38
C ILE A 184 26.68 -3.15 -1.71
N ALA A 185 26.80 -2.78 -3.00
CA ALA A 185 27.79 -1.80 -3.45
C ALA A 185 27.38 -0.36 -3.13
N ASP A 186 26.12 -0.05 -3.26
CA ASP A 186 25.52 1.23 -2.84
C ASP A 186 24.01 1.07 -2.61
N LYS A 187 23.43 1.98 -1.82
CA LYS A 187 21.99 2.08 -1.63
C LYS A 187 21.57 3.56 -1.57
N ARG A 188 20.50 3.91 -2.26
CA ARG A 188 20.01 5.28 -2.39
C ARG A 188 18.50 5.36 -2.25
N GLU A 189 18.03 6.44 -1.65
CA GLU A 189 16.63 6.74 -1.49
C GLU A 189 16.05 7.34 -2.76
N GLY A 190 15.12 6.62 -3.41
CA GLY A 190 14.40 7.08 -4.61
C GLY A 190 12.93 7.44 -4.35
N LYS A 191 12.47 7.34 -3.08
CA LYS A 191 11.16 7.82 -2.61
C LYS A 191 9.96 7.30 -3.41
N TRP A 192 10.01 6.05 -3.83
CA TRP A 192 8.98 5.36 -4.63
C TRP A 192 8.82 5.86 -6.07
N ASP A 193 9.59 6.88 -6.48
CA ASP A 193 9.40 7.63 -7.72
C ASP A 193 10.24 7.07 -8.87
N ARG A 194 9.61 6.89 -10.05
CA ARG A 194 10.23 6.32 -11.26
C ARG A 194 11.37 7.20 -11.77
N THR A 195 11.18 8.50 -11.80
CA THR A 195 12.18 9.45 -12.31
C THR A 195 13.39 9.48 -11.40
N ARG A 196 13.18 9.52 -10.08
CA ARG A 196 14.28 9.42 -9.09
C ARG A 196 15.03 8.10 -9.21
N GLY A 197 14.32 6.97 -9.39
CA GLY A 197 14.94 5.68 -9.66
C GLY A 197 15.82 5.70 -10.91
N GLN A 198 15.36 6.36 -11.98
CA GLN A 198 16.12 6.56 -13.20
C GLN A 198 17.36 7.44 -12.99
N ASP A 199 17.22 8.56 -12.29
CA ASP A 199 18.31 9.50 -12.02
C ASP A 199 19.41 8.84 -11.18
N ILE A 200 19.04 8.12 -10.12
CA ILE A 200 19.98 7.39 -9.26
C ILE A 200 20.73 6.33 -10.08
N ALA A 201 19.99 5.53 -10.87
CA ALA A 201 20.63 4.52 -11.72
C ALA A 201 21.56 5.15 -12.78
N THR A 202 21.19 6.28 -13.38
CA THR A 202 22.03 7.04 -14.31
C THR A 202 23.33 7.48 -13.62
N ASN A 203 23.26 7.98 -12.39
CA ASN A 203 24.41 8.38 -11.60
C ASN A 203 25.34 7.19 -11.30
N TRP A 204 24.79 6.04 -10.90
CA TRP A 204 25.58 4.81 -10.69
C TRP A 204 26.29 4.36 -11.97
N LEU A 205 25.58 4.38 -13.11
CA LEU A 205 26.13 4.00 -14.41
C LEU A 205 27.24 4.96 -14.88
N SER A 206 27.10 6.23 -14.59
CA SER A 206 28.07 7.29 -14.94
C SER A 206 29.32 7.24 -14.07
N SER A 207 29.19 6.85 -12.78
CA SER A 207 30.32 6.70 -11.87
C SER A 207 31.17 5.45 -12.16
N GLY A 208 30.74 4.59 -13.08
CA GLY A 208 31.44 3.35 -13.39
C GLY A 208 31.32 2.24 -12.35
N LEU A 209 30.39 2.39 -11.40
CA LEU A 209 30.12 1.40 -10.35
C LEU A 209 29.72 0.06 -10.96
N LYS A 210 30.37 -1.02 -10.52
CA LYS A 210 30.09 -2.38 -10.99
C LYS A 210 29.06 -3.04 -10.11
N PHE A 211 28.10 -3.69 -10.74
CA PHE A 211 27.04 -4.43 -10.06
C PHE A 211 26.50 -5.53 -10.98
N ASP A 212 25.87 -6.54 -10.39
CA ASP A 212 25.26 -7.66 -11.07
C ASP A 212 23.72 -7.59 -11.04
N ALA A 213 23.15 -6.88 -10.04
CA ALA A 213 21.71 -6.67 -9.95
C ALA A 213 21.34 -5.32 -9.33
N ILE A 214 20.11 -4.84 -9.64
CA ILE A 214 19.46 -3.73 -8.97
C ILE A 214 18.22 -4.28 -8.24
N VAL A 215 18.16 -4.07 -6.94
CA VAL A 215 17.05 -4.45 -6.06
C VAL A 215 16.32 -3.18 -5.64
N SER A 216 15.05 -3.07 -6.00
CA SER A 216 14.26 -1.87 -5.75
C SER A 216 13.11 -2.16 -4.80
N ASN A 217 12.86 -1.27 -3.84
CA ASN A 217 11.77 -1.42 -2.89
C ASN A 217 10.37 -1.33 -3.54
N ASN A 218 10.25 -0.84 -4.79
CA ASN A 218 9.03 -0.93 -5.59
C ASN A 218 9.31 -1.05 -7.09
N ASP A 219 8.27 -1.32 -7.87
CA ASP A 219 8.35 -1.46 -9.32
C ASP A 219 8.65 -0.13 -10.03
N GLU A 220 8.09 0.98 -9.55
CA GLU A 220 8.30 2.27 -10.20
C GLU A 220 9.78 2.65 -10.28
N MET A 221 10.50 2.57 -9.18
CA MET A 221 11.94 2.84 -9.17
C MET A 221 12.72 1.79 -10.00
N ALA A 222 12.29 0.52 -9.97
CA ALA A 222 12.88 -0.55 -10.79
C ALA A 222 12.74 -0.24 -12.29
N LEU A 223 11.57 0.20 -12.73
CA LEU A 223 11.31 0.62 -14.12
C LEU A 223 12.15 1.85 -14.50
N GLY A 224 12.32 2.79 -13.57
CA GLY A 224 13.24 3.90 -13.73
C GLY A 224 14.67 3.45 -13.98
N ALA A 225 15.16 2.48 -13.18
CA ALA A 225 16.49 1.92 -13.36
C ALA A 225 16.64 1.17 -14.70
N ILE A 226 15.62 0.44 -15.15
CA ILE A 226 15.60 -0.20 -16.48
C ILE A 226 15.69 0.85 -17.58
N ASN A 227 14.98 1.98 -17.47
CA ASN A 227 15.06 3.08 -18.43
C ASN A 227 16.49 3.64 -18.51
N ALA A 228 17.15 3.87 -17.37
CA ALA A 228 18.54 4.33 -17.34
C ALA A 228 19.51 3.33 -18.00
N LEU A 229 19.36 2.05 -17.71
CA LEU A 229 20.16 0.98 -18.32
C LEU A 229 20.02 0.94 -19.84
N LYS A 230 18.80 1.08 -20.35
CA LYS A 230 18.51 1.10 -21.80
C LYS A 230 19.03 2.37 -22.47
N ALA A 231 18.78 3.53 -21.88
CA ALA A 231 19.24 4.81 -22.39
C ALA A 231 20.77 4.89 -22.52
N THR A 232 21.48 4.30 -21.57
CA THR A 232 22.95 4.23 -21.58
C THR A 232 23.51 3.03 -22.34
N LYS A 233 22.66 2.20 -22.99
CA LYS A 233 23.04 0.97 -23.71
C LYS A 233 23.81 -0.03 -22.85
N LYS A 234 23.57 -0.03 -21.52
CA LYS A 234 24.17 -0.98 -20.57
C LYS A 234 23.22 -2.09 -20.17
N TRP A 235 21.97 -2.06 -20.62
CA TRP A 235 21.03 -3.16 -20.43
C TRP A 235 21.43 -4.37 -21.27
N THR A 236 21.37 -5.56 -20.68
CA THR A 236 21.57 -6.84 -21.36
C THR A 236 20.51 -7.84 -20.89
N PRO A 237 20.23 -8.94 -21.63
CA PRO A 237 19.33 -9.99 -21.19
C PRO A 237 19.71 -10.65 -19.84
N GLN A 238 20.97 -10.56 -19.44
CA GLN A 238 21.51 -11.07 -18.17
C GLN A 238 21.33 -10.08 -17.02
N THR A 239 21.01 -8.82 -17.32
CA THR A 239 20.79 -7.80 -16.28
C THR A 239 19.64 -8.20 -15.37
N ILE A 240 19.88 -8.23 -14.06
CA ILE A 240 18.87 -8.55 -13.05
C ILE A 240 18.37 -7.23 -12.44
N VAL A 241 17.08 -6.97 -12.63
CA VAL A 241 16.37 -5.90 -11.92
C VAL A 241 15.18 -6.53 -11.22
N ALA A 242 15.01 -6.17 -9.95
CA ALA A 242 13.95 -6.68 -9.09
C ALA A 242 13.13 -5.52 -8.51
N GLY A 243 11.81 -5.64 -8.52
CA GLY A 243 10.84 -4.70 -7.94
C GLY A 243 9.93 -5.35 -6.91
N ILE A 244 8.94 -4.63 -6.47
CA ILE A 244 7.82 -5.06 -5.63
C ILE A 244 6.59 -4.29 -6.11
N ASP A 245 5.42 -4.89 -6.13
CA ASP A 245 4.04 -4.47 -6.36
C ASP A 245 3.36 -5.35 -7.43
N ALA A 246 4.08 -5.82 -8.44
CA ALA A 246 3.56 -6.47 -9.65
C ALA A 246 2.50 -5.59 -10.35
N THR A 247 2.83 -4.31 -10.54
CA THR A 247 2.00 -3.37 -11.28
C THR A 247 1.85 -3.79 -12.75
N PRO A 248 0.82 -3.35 -13.47
CA PRO A 248 0.65 -3.65 -14.90
C PRO A 248 1.90 -3.31 -15.73
N ASP A 249 2.54 -2.17 -15.48
CA ASP A 249 3.78 -1.76 -16.15
C ASP A 249 4.95 -2.71 -15.84
N ALA A 250 5.08 -3.14 -14.59
CA ALA A 250 6.10 -4.09 -14.18
C ALA A 250 5.89 -5.46 -14.82
N LEU A 251 4.66 -5.95 -14.87
CA LEU A 251 4.33 -7.19 -15.57
C LEU A 251 4.60 -7.09 -17.08
N ALA A 252 4.32 -5.94 -17.70
CA ALA A 252 4.67 -5.68 -19.10
C ALA A 252 6.20 -5.69 -19.30
N SER A 253 6.95 -5.05 -18.40
CA SER A 253 8.43 -5.06 -18.39
C SER A 253 8.99 -6.47 -18.17
N MET A 254 8.38 -7.26 -17.29
CA MET A 254 8.76 -8.67 -17.09
C MET A 254 8.49 -9.51 -18.34
N LYS A 255 7.35 -9.30 -19.00
CA LYS A 255 7.02 -9.96 -20.28
C LYS A 255 8.01 -9.61 -21.38
N ALA A 256 8.52 -8.38 -21.40
CA ALA A 256 9.56 -7.93 -22.32
C ALA A 256 10.96 -8.52 -21.98
N GLY A 257 11.11 -9.15 -20.82
CA GLY A 257 12.36 -9.71 -20.33
C GLY A 257 13.27 -8.71 -19.61
N ASP A 258 12.79 -7.50 -19.34
CA ASP A 258 13.57 -6.43 -18.71
C ASP A 258 13.60 -6.56 -17.17
N LEU A 259 12.45 -6.84 -16.57
CA LEU A 259 12.32 -7.10 -15.13
C LEU A 259 12.37 -8.61 -14.86
N LYS A 260 13.18 -9.06 -13.91
CA LYS A 260 13.36 -10.49 -13.62
C LYS A 260 12.56 -10.96 -12.42
N VAL A 261 12.30 -10.08 -11.46
CA VAL A 261 11.63 -10.39 -10.21
C VAL A 261 10.71 -9.23 -9.85
N THR A 262 9.51 -9.52 -9.43
CA THR A 262 8.69 -8.61 -8.62
C THR A 262 7.96 -9.43 -7.54
N VAL A 263 7.34 -8.74 -6.59
CA VAL A 263 6.53 -9.36 -5.54
C VAL A 263 5.15 -8.74 -5.59
N PHE A 264 4.14 -9.57 -5.84
CA PHE A 264 2.76 -9.08 -5.92
C PHE A 264 2.30 -8.56 -4.57
N GLN A 265 1.97 -7.27 -4.54
CA GLN A 265 1.27 -6.59 -3.46
C GLN A 265 -0.18 -6.37 -3.91
N ASN A 266 -1.13 -7.02 -3.25
CA ASN A 266 -2.53 -7.00 -3.66
C ASN A 266 -3.22 -5.69 -3.24
N ALA A 267 -3.07 -4.64 -4.07
CA ALA A 267 -3.69 -3.33 -3.83
C ALA A 267 -5.22 -3.41 -3.78
N ALA A 268 -5.80 -4.21 -4.68
CA ALA A 268 -7.25 -4.45 -4.72
C ALA A 268 -7.75 -5.09 -3.42
N GLY A 269 -7.04 -6.09 -2.91
CA GLY A 269 -7.35 -6.75 -1.63
C GLY A 269 -7.19 -5.82 -0.43
N GLN A 270 -6.13 -5.00 -0.39
CA GLN A 270 -5.92 -4.01 0.67
C GLN A 270 -7.05 -2.96 0.67
N GLY A 271 -7.43 -2.44 -0.50
CA GLY A 271 -8.48 -1.44 -0.62
C GLY A 271 -9.85 -1.97 -0.19
N ALA A 272 -10.22 -3.16 -0.65
CA ALA A 272 -11.47 -3.81 -0.26
C ALA A 272 -11.50 -4.13 1.24
N GLY A 273 -10.41 -4.67 1.77
CA GLY A 273 -10.29 -4.98 3.20
C GLY A 273 -10.35 -3.73 4.08
N ALA A 274 -9.78 -2.60 3.63
CA ALA A 274 -9.85 -1.33 4.38
C ALA A 274 -11.28 -0.80 4.48
N ILE A 275 -12.05 -0.85 3.40
CA ILE A 275 -13.47 -0.45 3.41
C ILE A 275 -14.30 -1.39 4.30
N ASP A 276 -14.12 -2.72 4.18
CA ASP A 276 -14.80 -3.69 5.05
C ASP A 276 -14.49 -3.43 6.52
N ALA A 277 -13.21 -3.27 6.85
CA ALA A 277 -12.78 -2.98 8.22
C ALA A 277 -13.40 -1.67 8.76
N ALA A 278 -13.43 -0.60 7.95
CA ALA A 278 -14.01 0.68 8.34
C ALA A 278 -15.53 0.58 8.59
N ILE A 279 -16.26 -0.13 7.73
CA ILE A 279 -17.71 -0.39 7.88
C ILE A 279 -17.98 -1.16 9.18
N ARG A 280 -17.21 -2.23 9.42
CA ARG A 280 -17.40 -3.08 10.60
C ARG A 280 -17.06 -2.34 11.89
N LEU A 281 -15.93 -1.64 11.93
CA LEU A 281 -15.50 -0.88 13.12
C LEU A 281 -16.48 0.25 13.45
N SER A 282 -16.96 1.02 12.47
CA SER A 282 -17.96 2.07 12.69
C SER A 282 -19.31 1.49 13.12
N GLY A 283 -19.65 0.28 12.69
CA GLY A 283 -20.78 -0.51 13.16
C GLY A 283 -20.54 -1.21 14.49
N LYS A 284 -19.44 -0.90 15.22
CA LYS A 284 -19.04 -1.49 16.51
C LYS A 284 -18.86 -3.02 16.47
N GLN A 285 -18.54 -3.56 15.30
CA GLN A 285 -18.17 -4.97 15.13
C GLN A 285 -16.67 -5.14 15.33
N SER A 286 -16.24 -6.31 15.76
CA SER A 286 -14.82 -6.63 15.92
C SER A 286 -14.14 -6.84 14.58
N VAL A 287 -12.91 -6.32 14.47
CA VAL A 287 -11.99 -6.55 13.36
C VAL A 287 -10.64 -6.96 13.97
N GLU A 288 -9.92 -7.83 13.31
CA GLU A 288 -8.54 -8.14 13.72
C GLU A 288 -7.68 -6.88 13.67
N ARG A 289 -6.79 -6.71 14.66
CA ARG A 289 -5.89 -5.54 14.71
C ARG A 289 -5.03 -5.43 13.45
N PHE A 290 -4.60 -6.56 12.89
CA PHE A 290 -3.85 -6.64 11.65
C PHE A 290 -4.55 -7.60 10.67
N VAL A 291 -5.15 -7.05 9.64
CA VAL A 291 -5.74 -7.80 8.52
C VAL A 291 -4.63 -7.97 7.47
N ASN A 292 -4.00 -9.13 7.49
CA ASN A 292 -2.87 -9.41 6.60
C ASN A 292 -3.33 -9.73 5.18
N ILE A 293 -2.82 -8.98 4.21
CA ILE A 293 -2.98 -9.25 2.77
C ILE A 293 -1.62 -9.77 2.27
N PRO A 294 -1.48 -11.07 1.95
CA PRO A 294 -0.17 -11.67 1.74
C PRO A 294 0.54 -11.15 0.49
N PHE A 295 1.86 -11.12 0.56
CA PHE A 295 2.73 -10.96 -0.60
C PHE A 295 2.96 -12.30 -1.32
N GLU A 296 3.14 -12.26 -2.64
CA GLU A 296 3.45 -13.42 -3.46
C GLU A 296 4.60 -13.14 -4.43
N LEU A 297 5.59 -14.04 -4.51
CA LEU A 297 6.71 -13.90 -5.44
C LEU A 297 6.24 -14.03 -6.88
N VAL A 298 6.67 -13.10 -7.74
CA VAL A 298 6.37 -13.10 -9.18
C VAL A 298 7.66 -13.16 -9.99
N THR A 299 7.70 -14.11 -10.90
CA THR A 299 8.79 -14.35 -11.83
C THR A 299 8.22 -14.55 -13.24
N PRO A 300 9.03 -14.54 -14.30
CA PRO A 300 8.54 -14.85 -15.65
C PRO A 300 7.75 -16.15 -15.76
N GLY A 301 8.06 -17.15 -14.91
CA GLY A 301 7.39 -18.46 -14.93
C GLY A 301 5.96 -18.46 -14.39
N ASN A 302 5.57 -17.46 -13.60
CA ASN A 302 4.23 -17.41 -12.98
C ASN A 302 3.48 -16.08 -13.17
N MET A 303 4.09 -15.08 -13.83
CA MET A 303 3.53 -13.72 -13.96
C MET A 303 2.12 -13.67 -14.58
N ALA A 304 1.79 -14.64 -15.45
CA ALA A 304 0.49 -14.70 -16.10
C ALA A 304 -0.69 -14.80 -15.09
N ARG A 305 -0.42 -15.33 -13.89
CA ARG A 305 -1.43 -15.47 -12.81
C ARG A 305 -1.81 -14.12 -12.18
N TYR A 306 -1.00 -13.09 -12.40
CA TYR A 306 -1.17 -11.77 -11.78
C TYR A 306 -1.69 -10.71 -12.75
N ALA A 307 -1.79 -11.03 -14.05
CA ALA A 307 -2.35 -10.12 -15.03
C ALA A 307 -3.80 -9.74 -14.66
N GLY A 308 -4.04 -8.43 -14.51
CA GLY A 308 -5.35 -7.88 -14.14
C GLY A 308 -5.77 -8.06 -12.67
N LYS A 309 -4.84 -8.45 -11.78
CA LYS A 309 -5.12 -8.49 -10.33
C LYS A 309 -4.88 -7.14 -9.63
N ASN A 310 -3.99 -6.33 -10.18
CA ASN A 310 -3.75 -4.93 -9.81
C ASN A 310 -4.18 -4.03 -10.96
#